data_febd7d5e53d3f47d27555412ad40bafd
#
_entry.id   febd7d5e53d3f47d27555412ad40bafd
#
_cell.length_a   1.000
_cell.length_b   1.000
_cell.length_c   1.000
_cell.angle_alpha   90.00
_cell.angle_beta   90.00
_cell.angle_gamma   90.00
#
_symmetry.space_group_name_H-M   'P 1'
#
loop_
_entity.id
_entity.type
_entity.pdbx_description
1 polymer ?
#
loop_
_entity_poly.entity_id
_entity_poly.type
_entity_poly.pdbx_seq_one_letter_code
_entity_poly.pdbx_strand_id
1 'polypeptide(L)'
;MKIKLKKKRIISVLLAITLVAIGYYMFQSITNPKLVNAEEGNSVQQVSSLPKNELKKPIPNRFDGKERKVAYLTFDDGPGKYTANLLDVLKKSDVKATFFLIGDNVKRFPDLVKREHVENHYVGMHSMTHDFKNLYTNQEYVKEMKEDQSLIRNVIGNSPKLTRPPYGSMPGLNESLRNEVVRNNLKVWDWTIDSLDWKYNKLPVDVAAAKIVQNVLAGATSSKEIVLMHDIHPQSVAAVPAIIKGLREKGYEFEAYGENNHFPI
;
A
#
# COMPACT_ATOMS: atom_id res chain seq x y z
N MET A 1 48.58 -24.34 -42.02
CA MET A 1 47.18 -24.53 -41.54
C MET A 1 47.02 -25.47 -40.34
N LYS A 2 47.89 -26.45 -40.13
CA LYS A 2 47.80 -27.45 -39.02
C LYS A 2 48.11 -26.91 -37.61
N ILE A 3 48.92 -25.86 -37.47
CA ILE A 3 49.31 -25.29 -36.15
C ILE A 3 48.18 -24.43 -35.52
N LYS A 4 47.38 -23.70 -36.31
CA LYS A 4 46.25 -22.91 -35.80
C LYS A 4 45.10 -23.76 -35.23
N LEU A 5 44.91 -24.98 -35.78
CA LEU A 5 43.84 -25.90 -35.28
C LEU A 5 44.23 -26.53 -33.93
N LYS A 6 45.51 -26.85 -33.70
CA LYS A 6 45.98 -27.38 -32.41
C LYS A 6 45.85 -26.37 -31.28
N LYS A 7 46.17 -25.07 -31.50
CA LYS A 7 45.99 -24.01 -30.50
C LYS A 7 44.50 -23.79 -30.12
N LYS A 8 43.57 -23.80 -31.07
CA LYS A 8 42.14 -23.68 -30.78
C LYS A 8 41.60 -24.84 -29.94
N ARG A 9 42.03 -26.08 -30.20
CA ARG A 9 41.65 -27.26 -29.42
C ARG A 9 42.17 -27.22 -27.98
N ILE A 10 43.41 -26.77 -27.78
CA ILE A 10 44.00 -26.64 -26.43
C ILE A 10 43.28 -25.56 -25.61
N ILE A 11 42.95 -24.42 -26.21
CA ILE A 11 42.20 -23.35 -25.53
C ILE A 11 40.79 -23.83 -25.15
N SER A 12 40.10 -24.58 -26.01
CA SER A 12 38.76 -25.11 -25.71
C SER A 12 38.79 -26.15 -24.60
N VAL A 13 39.82 -26.99 -24.50
CA VAL A 13 39.98 -27.97 -23.45
C VAL A 13 40.31 -27.29 -22.11
N LEU A 14 41.14 -26.26 -22.10
CA LEU A 14 41.45 -25.48 -20.89
C LEU A 14 40.20 -24.72 -20.37
N LEU A 15 39.39 -24.17 -21.29
CA LEU A 15 38.12 -23.49 -20.89
C LEU A 15 37.11 -24.47 -20.29
N ALA A 16 37.04 -25.69 -20.84
CA ALA A 16 36.13 -26.73 -20.29
C ALA A 16 36.59 -27.21 -18.91
N ILE A 17 37.87 -27.32 -18.66
CA ILE A 17 38.43 -27.74 -17.36
C ILE A 17 38.18 -26.65 -16.31
N THR A 18 38.33 -25.36 -16.66
CA THR A 18 38.03 -24.25 -15.73
C THR A 18 36.56 -24.18 -15.37
N LEU A 19 35.63 -24.40 -16.30
CA LEU A 19 34.18 -24.41 -16.01
C LEU A 19 33.80 -25.60 -15.12
N VAL A 20 34.38 -26.78 -15.31
CA VAL A 20 34.16 -27.94 -14.44
C VAL A 20 34.71 -27.70 -13.03
N ALA A 21 35.87 -27.07 -12.90
CA ALA A 21 36.45 -26.73 -11.61
C ALA A 21 35.63 -25.70 -10.84
N ILE A 22 35.09 -24.67 -11.52
CA ILE A 22 34.17 -23.68 -10.93
C ILE A 22 32.86 -24.35 -10.49
N GLY A 23 32.28 -25.21 -11.31
CA GLY A 23 31.07 -25.97 -10.97
C GLY A 23 31.29 -26.89 -9.77
N TYR A 24 32.43 -27.58 -9.69
CA TYR A 24 32.79 -28.43 -8.56
C TYR A 24 33.01 -27.61 -7.27
N TYR A 25 33.62 -26.43 -7.36
CA TYR A 25 33.84 -25.55 -6.21
C TYR A 25 32.52 -24.98 -5.68
N MET A 26 31.63 -24.58 -6.58
CA MET A 26 30.27 -24.12 -6.21
C MET A 26 29.43 -25.25 -5.59
N PHE A 27 29.54 -26.47 -6.11
CA PHE A 27 28.85 -27.65 -5.54
C PHE A 27 29.37 -27.98 -4.14
N GLN A 28 30.71 -27.94 -3.92
CA GLN A 28 31.34 -28.15 -2.62
C GLN A 28 30.90 -27.09 -1.57
N SER A 29 30.71 -25.82 -2.00
CA SER A 29 30.24 -24.73 -1.14
C SER A 29 28.81 -24.94 -0.70
N ILE A 30 27.98 -25.63 -1.49
CA ILE A 30 26.59 -25.93 -1.15
C ILE A 30 26.47 -27.17 -0.25
N THR A 31 27.37 -28.14 -0.41
CA THR A 31 27.26 -29.45 0.28
C THR A 31 28.10 -29.55 1.56
N ASN A 32 29.01 -28.61 1.84
CA ASN A 32 29.88 -28.63 3.02
C ASN A 32 30.02 -27.24 3.67
N PRO A 33 29.08 -26.84 4.53
CA PRO A 33 29.14 -25.52 5.19
C PRO A 33 30.24 -25.39 6.27
N LYS A 34 31.07 -26.42 6.50
CA LYS A 34 32.13 -26.41 7.53
C LYS A 34 33.51 -25.92 7.06
N LEU A 35 33.67 -25.53 5.79
CA LEU A 35 34.96 -25.10 5.24
C LEU A 35 35.11 -23.57 5.09
N VAL A 36 34.17 -22.76 5.62
CA VAL A 36 34.22 -21.27 5.54
C VAL A 36 34.45 -20.61 6.90
N ASN A 37 34.75 -21.35 7.95
CA ASN A 37 35.03 -20.78 9.28
C ASN A 37 36.46 -21.04 9.73
N ALA A 38 37.42 -20.36 9.11
CA ALA A 38 38.73 -20.12 9.70
C ALA A 38 39.27 -18.75 9.25
N GLU A 39 39.20 -17.80 10.18
CA GLU A 39 39.59 -16.40 10.22
C GLU A 39 38.37 -15.46 10.16
N GLU A 40 37.99 -14.76 11.16
CA GLU A 40 38.65 -13.96 12.16
C GLU A 40 37.71 -13.65 13.34
N GLY A 41 38.27 -13.49 14.50
CA GLY A 41 37.57 -12.98 15.66
C GLY A 41 37.18 -11.50 15.52
N ASN A 42 36.14 -11.16 16.29
CA ASN A 42 35.72 -9.82 16.68
C ASN A 42 35.01 -8.93 15.65
N SER A 43 33.74 -9.12 15.56
CA SER A 43 32.70 -8.11 15.91
C SER A 43 31.31 -8.66 15.58
N VAL A 44 30.83 -9.59 16.42
CA VAL A 44 29.39 -9.84 16.52
C VAL A 44 28.82 -8.67 17.31
N GLN A 45 28.71 -7.51 16.68
CA GLN A 45 27.73 -6.52 17.11
C GLN A 45 26.38 -6.92 16.51
N GLN A 46 25.60 -7.55 17.37
CA GLN A 46 24.15 -7.45 17.50
C GLN A 46 23.43 -6.86 16.28
N VAL A 47 22.97 -7.74 15.40
CA VAL A 47 21.69 -7.52 14.72
C VAL A 47 20.59 -7.92 15.74
N SER A 48 20.55 -7.21 16.85
CA SER A 48 19.43 -7.19 17.76
C SER A 48 18.80 -5.82 17.67
N SER A 49 17.53 -5.83 17.42
CA SER A 49 16.60 -4.71 17.36
C SER A 49 16.45 -4.08 15.98
N LEU A 50 15.57 -4.69 15.18
CA LEU A 50 14.51 -3.88 14.57
C LEU A 50 14.07 -2.86 15.63
N PRO A 51 13.98 -1.55 15.33
CA PRO A 51 13.54 -0.59 16.30
C PRO A 51 12.24 -1.12 16.89
N LYS A 52 12.24 -1.43 18.19
CA LYS A 52 11.01 -1.64 18.94
C LYS A 52 10.15 -0.47 18.55
N ASN A 53 9.00 -0.79 17.95
CA ASN A 53 7.95 0.16 17.69
C ASN A 53 7.82 1.01 18.96
N GLU A 54 8.47 2.17 18.99
CA GLU A 54 8.22 3.12 20.04
C GLU A 54 6.73 3.34 19.94
N LEU A 55 6.01 2.89 20.97
CA LEU A 55 4.59 3.17 21.12
C LEU A 55 4.49 4.68 20.97
N LYS A 56 4.16 5.13 19.73
CA LYS A 56 3.98 6.55 19.46
C LYS A 56 2.97 7.00 20.50
N LYS A 57 3.39 7.86 21.41
CA LYS A 57 2.50 8.45 22.40
C LYS A 57 1.27 8.93 21.64
N PRO A 58 0.04 8.63 22.07
CA PRO A 58 -1.14 9.08 21.38
C PRO A 58 -1.03 10.58 21.16
N ILE A 59 -1.11 10.99 19.90
CA ILE A 59 -1.03 12.42 19.55
C ILE A 59 -2.24 13.09 20.21
N PRO A 60 -2.06 14.12 21.03
CA PRO A 60 -3.15 14.72 21.77
C PRO A 60 -4.21 15.26 20.80
N ASN A 61 -5.48 15.08 21.11
CA ASN A 61 -6.62 15.61 20.33
C ASN A 61 -6.61 17.15 20.29
N ARG A 62 -5.80 17.81 21.11
CA ARG A 62 -5.68 19.26 21.17
C ARG A 62 -4.22 19.66 21.21
N PHE A 63 -3.87 20.64 20.39
CA PHE A 63 -2.58 21.31 20.38
C PHE A 63 -2.79 22.78 20.76
N ASP A 64 -2.01 23.32 21.70
CA ASP A 64 -2.12 24.70 22.19
C ASP A 64 -3.55 25.13 22.61
N GLY A 65 -4.31 24.20 23.18
CA GLY A 65 -5.71 24.45 23.57
C GLY A 65 -6.72 24.46 22.42
N LYS A 66 -6.26 24.31 21.18
CA LYS A 66 -7.12 24.20 20.00
C LYS A 66 -7.31 22.74 19.61
N GLU A 67 -8.51 22.43 19.09
CA GLU A 67 -8.75 21.10 18.53
C GLU A 67 -7.85 20.87 17.31
N ARG A 68 -7.15 19.73 17.32
CA ARG A 68 -6.29 19.32 16.22
C ARG A 68 -7.14 18.93 15.03
N LYS A 69 -6.87 19.50 13.85
CA LYS A 69 -7.52 19.14 12.59
C LYS A 69 -6.67 18.09 11.85
N VAL A 70 -7.27 16.97 11.51
CA VAL A 70 -6.60 15.88 10.80
C VAL A 70 -7.38 15.50 9.54
N ALA A 71 -6.68 15.43 8.41
CA ALA A 71 -7.21 14.91 7.16
C ALA A 71 -6.54 13.56 6.82
N TYR A 72 -7.36 12.58 6.54
CA TYR A 72 -6.96 11.27 6.03
C TYR A 72 -7.24 11.24 4.53
N LEU A 73 -6.19 11.30 3.72
CA LEU A 73 -6.35 11.06 2.28
C LEU A 73 -6.48 9.57 2.05
N THR A 74 -7.54 9.15 1.40
CA THR A 74 -7.81 7.74 1.13
C THR A 74 -8.02 7.49 -0.35
N PHE A 75 -7.52 6.36 -0.84
CA PHE A 75 -7.55 6.00 -2.25
C PHE A 75 -8.08 4.58 -2.41
N ASP A 76 -9.16 4.44 -3.16
CA ASP A 76 -9.84 3.18 -3.42
C ASP A 76 -9.51 2.63 -4.81
N ASP A 77 -9.84 1.36 -5.04
CA ASP A 77 -9.74 0.63 -6.30
C ASP A 77 -8.33 0.27 -6.77
N GLY A 78 -7.29 0.75 -6.09
CA GLY A 78 -5.90 0.47 -6.45
C GLY A 78 -5.44 -0.98 -6.19
N PRO A 79 -4.15 -1.26 -6.46
CA PRO A 79 -3.23 -0.44 -7.22
C PRO A 79 -3.55 -0.41 -8.72
N GLY A 80 -3.19 0.66 -9.39
CA GLY A 80 -3.44 0.81 -10.81
C GLY A 80 -2.35 1.59 -11.56
N LYS A 81 -2.67 1.96 -12.78
CA LYS A 81 -1.73 2.64 -13.71
C LYS A 81 -1.11 3.92 -13.13
N TYR A 82 -1.83 4.63 -12.27
CA TYR A 82 -1.41 5.94 -11.78
C TYR A 82 -0.92 5.92 -10.33
N THR A 83 -0.99 4.77 -9.64
CA THR A 83 -0.56 4.60 -8.24
C THR A 83 0.90 5.01 -8.03
N ALA A 84 1.82 4.63 -8.95
CA ALA A 84 3.23 5.01 -8.84
C ALA A 84 3.41 6.53 -8.82
N ASN A 85 2.71 7.25 -9.70
CA ASN A 85 2.75 8.72 -9.78
C ASN A 85 2.16 9.36 -8.50
N LEU A 86 1.08 8.79 -7.96
CA LEU A 86 0.49 9.24 -6.71
C LEU A 86 1.47 9.10 -5.54
N LEU A 87 2.14 7.95 -5.43
CA LEU A 87 3.15 7.72 -4.39
C LEU A 87 4.29 8.73 -4.47
N ASP A 88 4.74 9.09 -5.67
CA ASP A 88 5.75 10.14 -5.87
C ASP A 88 5.25 11.51 -5.37
N VAL A 89 3.99 11.86 -5.64
CA VAL A 89 3.35 13.10 -5.17
C VAL A 89 3.26 13.10 -3.64
N LEU A 90 2.79 12.03 -3.02
CA LEU A 90 2.66 11.90 -1.57
C LEU A 90 4.02 11.99 -0.88
N LYS A 91 5.04 11.30 -1.42
CA LYS A 91 6.42 11.36 -0.93
C LYS A 91 6.99 12.77 -0.99
N LYS A 92 6.85 13.46 -2.14
CA LYS A 92 7.31 14.84 -2.32
C LYS A 92 6.63 15.81 -1.35
N SER A 93 5.38 15.53 -0.99
CA SER A 93 4.58 16.36 -0.09
C SER A 93 4.75 16.00 1.38
N ASP A 94 5.52 14.94 1.72
CA ASP A 94 5.63 14.35 3.05
C ASP A 94 4.26 14.07 3.68
N VAL A 95 3.41 13.37 2.94
CA VAL A 95 2.05 12.97 3.36
C VAL A 95 1.92 11.47 3.31
N LYS A 96 1.35 10.89 4.37
CA LYS A 96 0.95 9.49 4.41
C LYS A 96 -0.54 9.36 4.16
N ALA A 97 -0.93 8.30 3.48
CA ALA A 97 -2.30 8.05 3.05
C ALA A 97 -2.75 6.62 3.39
N THR A 98 -4.02 6.35 3.18
CA THR A 98 -4.61 5.01 3.32
C THR A 98 -5.10 4.56 1.96
N PHE A 99 -4.72 3.36 1.55
CA PHE A 99 -5.13 2.73 0.30
C PHE A 99 -6.08 1.57 0.61
N PHE A 100 -7.19 1.48 -0.09
CA PHE A 100 -8.12 0.35 -0.04
C PHE A 100 -8.05 -0.39 -1.37
N LEU A 101 -7.41 -1.55 -1.35
CA LEU A 101 -7.00 -2.25 -2.55
C LEU A 101 -8.03 -3.31 -2.96
N ILE A 102 -8.22 -3.47 -4.27
CA ILE A 102 -8.97 -4.59 -4.85
C ILE A 102 -8.01 -5.78 -5.01
N GLY A 103 -8.38 -6.94 -4.50
CA GLY A 103 -7.53 -8.13 -4.49
C GLY A 103 -7.03 -8.56 -5.86
N ASP A 104 -7.84 -8.42 -6.91
CA ASP A 104 -7.40 -8.70 -8.28
C ASP A 104 -6.34 -7.69 -8.77
N ASN A 105 -6.33 -6.46 -8.27
CA ASN A 105 -5.29 -5.49 -8.55
C ASN A 105 -4.03 -5.75 -7.70
N VAL A 106 -4.17 -6.22 -6.46
CA VAL A 106 -3.04 -6.69 -5.65
C VAL A 106 -2.25 -7.79 -6.37
N LYS A 107 -2.95 -8.75 -6.99
CA LYS A 107 -2.31 -9.81 -7.81
C LYS A 107 -1.55 -9.25 -9.01
N ARG A 108 -2.09 -8.21 -9.66
CA ARG A 108 -1.51 -7.61 -10.87
C ARG A 108 -0.31 -6.71 -10.58
N PHE A 109 -0.31 -6.02 -9.43
CA PHE A 109 0.66 -4.97 -9.10
C PHE A 109 1.28 -5.14 -7.70
N PRO A 110 1.80 -6.34 -7.33
CA PRO A 110 2.31 -6.60 -5.98
C PRO A 110 3.46 -5.68 -5.57
N ASP A 111 4.26 -5.19 -6.52
CA ASP A 111 5.36 -4.27 -6.23
C ASP A 111 4.87 -2.87 -5.83
N LEU A 112 3.72 -2.43 -6.34
CA LEU A 112 3.10 -1.18 -5.89
C LEU A 112 2.56 -1.31 -4.46
N VAL A 113 1.92 -2.44 -4.12
CA VAL A 113 1.49 -2.74 -2.75
C VAL A 113 2.67 -2.74 -1.77
N LYS A 114 3.81 -3.35 -2.15
CA LYS A 114 5.05 -3.28 -1.35
C LYS A 114 5.50 -1.84 -1.17
N ARG A 115 5.47 -1.05 -2.25
CA ARG A 115 5.88 0.35 -2.21
C ARG A 115 4.98 1.18 -1.29
N GLU A 116 3.66 1.03 -1.36
CA GLU A 116 2.72 1.66 -0.44
C GLU A 116 3.10 1.37 1.02
N HIS A 117 3.36 0.10 1.34
CA HIS A 117 3.71 -0.32 2.69
C HIS A 117 5.07 0.23 3.17
N VAL A 118 6.13 0.11 2.36
CA VAL A 118 7.48 0.55 2.76
C VAL A 118 7.60 2.08 2.82
N GLU A 119 6.74 2.81 2.11
CA GLU A 119 6.64 4.27 2.21
C GLU A 119 5.74 4.72 3.39
N ASN A 120 5.33 3.77 4.27
CA ASN A 120 4.53 4.00 5.48
C ASN A 120 3.10 4.51 5.22
N HIS A 121 2.51 4.14 4.10
CA HIS A 121 1.08 4.25 3.91
C HIS A 121 0.38 3.07 4.58
N TYR A 122 -0.89 3.23 4.92
CA TYR A 122 -1.71 2.10 5.36
C TYR A 122 -2.33 1.42 4.15
N VAL A 123 -2.27 0.09 4.13
CA VAL A 123 -2.89 -0.76 3.11
C VAL A 123 -4.06 -1.50 3.73
N GLY A 124 -5.27 -1.22 3.27
CA GLY A 124 -6.53 -1.84 3.66
C GLY A 124 -7.18 -2.60 2.51
N MET A 125 -8.36 -3.16 2.75
CA MET A 125 -9.05 -4.06 1.83
C MET A 125 -10.27 -3.40 1.19
N HIS A 126 -10.45 -3.66 -0.13
CA HIS A 126 -11.60 -3.17 -0.91
C HIS A 126 -12.31 -4.28 -1.69
N SER A 127 -12.38 -5.49 -1.11
CA SER A 127 -12.87 -6.73 -1.72
C SER A 127 -11.95 -7.32 -2.82
N MET A 128 -12.34 -8.49 -3.30
CA MET A 128 -11.62 -9.13 -4.41
C MET A 128 -12.01 -8.56 -5.76
N THR A 129 -13.30 -8.28 -5.95
CA THR A 129 -13.90 -8.10 -7.29
C THR A 129 -14.60 -6.76 -7.48
N HIS A 130 -14.95 -6.06 -6.40
CA HIS A 130 -15.81 -4.88 -6.42
C HIS A 130 -17.19 -5.13 -7.06
N ASP A 131 -17.69 -6.38 -7.05
CA ASP A 131 -18.98 -6.74 -7.61
C ASP A 131 -20.11 -6.61 -6.58
N PHE A 132 -21.04 -5.69 -6.81
CA PHE A 132 -22.15 -5.42 -5.89
C PHE A 132 -23.01 -6.67 -5.60
N LYS A 133 -23.30 -7.47 -6.63
CA LYS A 133 -24.14 -8.67 -6.46
C LYS A 133 -23.43 -9.71 -5.59
N ASN A 134 -22.16 -9.98 -5.84
CA ASN A 134 -21.38 -10.91 -5.02
C ASN A 134 -21.31 -10.45 -3.56
N LEU A 135 -20.94 -9.19 -3.37
CA LEU A 135 -20.71 -8.67 -2.02
C LEU A 135 -21.98 -8.64 -1.17
N TYR A 136 -23.08 -8.13 -1.73
CA TYR A 136 -24.25 -7.76 -0.92
C TYR A 136 -25.49 -8.63 -1.18
N THR A 137 -25.76 -9.04 -2.42
CA THR A 137 -26.88 -9.95 -2.72
C THR A 137 -26.54 -11.39 -2.33
N ASN A 138 -25.34 -11.85 -2.69
CA ASN A 138 -24.85 -13.19 -2.36
C ASN A 138 -24.23 -13.26 -0.95
N GLN A 139 -24.12 -12.14 -0.23
CA GLN A 139 -23.56 -12.05 1.14
C GLN A 139 -22.08 -12.51 1.25
N GLU A 140 -21.28 -12.32 0.20
CA GLU A 140 -19.87 -12.76 0.14
C GLU A 140 -18.87 -11.69 0.63
N TYR A 141 -19.35 -10.56 1.18
CA TYR A 141 -18.51 -9.41 1.56
C TYR A 141 -17.33 -9.83 2.45
N VAL A 142 -17.59 -10.48 3.57
CA VAL A 142 -16.52 -10.83 4.52
C VAL A 142 -15.57 -11.88 3.93
N LYS A 143 -16.10 -12.81 3.14
CA LYS A 143 -15.28 -13.80 2.43
C LYS A 143 -14.29 -13.10 1.48
N GLU A 144 -14.77 -12.20 0.62
CA GLU A 144 -13.89 -11.46 -0.30
C GLU A 144 -12.87 -10.59 0.46
N MET A 145 -13.26 -9.95 1.56
CA MET A 145 -12.32 -9.19 2.39
C MET A 145 -11.23 -10.08 3.00
N LYS A 146 -11.55 -11.32 3.41
CA LYS A 146 -10.58 -12.28 3.96
C LYS A 146 -9.63 -12.83 2.89
N GLU A 147 -10.13 -13.02 1.68
CA GLU A 147 -9.28 -13.41 0.54
C GLU A 147 -8.30 -12.30 0.20
N ASP A 148 -8.76 -11.06 0.08
CA ASP A 148 -7.95 -9.88 -0.15
C ASP A 148 -6.93 -9.65 0.98
N GLN A 149 -7.35 -9.77 2.25
CA GLN A 149 -6.45 -9.74 3.41
C GLN A 149 -5.29 -10.74 3.27
N SER A 150 -5.59 -11.93 2.79
CA SER A 150 -4.59 -12.99 2.61
C SER A 150 -3.60 -12.65 1.49
N LEU A 151 -4.07 -12.06 0.39
CA LEU A 151 -3.21 -11.59 -0.69
C LEU A 151 -2.29 -10.46 -0.22
N ILE A 152 -2.85 -9.44 0.44
CA ILE A 152 -2.07 -8.34 0.98
C ILE A 152 -1.02 -8.86 1.96
N ARG A 153 -1.40 -9.76 2.89
CA ARG A 153 -0.46 -10.37 3.84
C ARG A 153 0.70 -11.10 3.14
N ASN A 154 0.43 -11.81 2.06
CA ASN A 154 1.46 -12.52 1.30
C ASN A 154 2.48 -11.56 0.67
N VAL A 155 2.06 -10.32 0.36
CA VAL A 155 2.91 -9.30 -0.25
C VAL A 155 3.71 -8.51 0.78
N ILE A 156 3.07 -8.07 1.89
CA ILE A 156 3.67 -7.13 2.84
C ILE A 156 3.95 -7.72 4.22
N GLY A 157 3.57 -8.97 4.48
CA GLY A 157 3.79 -9.66 5.76
C GLY A 157 2.78 -9.29 6.86
N ASN A 158 1.95 -8.27 6.68
CA ASN A 158 0.97 -7.79 7.64
C ASN A 158 -0.47 -8.13 7.21
N SER A 159 -1.34 -8.44 8.18
CA SER A 159 -2.77 -8.66 7.96
C SER A 159 -3.55 -7.40 8.35
N PRO A 160 -3.94 -6.53 7.42
CA PRO A 160 -4.74 -5.36 7.74
C PRO A 160 -6.11 -5.76 8.24
N LYS A 161 -6.72 -4.92 9.09
CA LYS A 161 -8.08 -5.16 9.59
C LYS A 161 -9.09 -4.19 9.02
N LEU A 162 -8.63 -3.08 8.47
CA LEU A 162 -9.51 -2.05 7.94
C LEU A 162 -10.01 -2.43 6.55
N THR A 163 -11.32 -2.31 6.37
CA THR A 163 -12.02 -2.50 5.10
C THR A 163 -12.77 -1.24 4.73
N ARG A 164 -12.89 -0.97 3.45
CA ARG A 164 -13.89 -0.05 2.92
C ARG A 164 -14.83 -0.82 2.02
N PRO A 165 -16.14 -0.79 2.31
CA PRO A 165 -17.13 -1.43 1.47
C PRO A 165 -17.21 -0.75 0.10
N PRO A 166 -17.10 -1.49 -1.01
CA PRO A 166 -17.44 -0.98 -2.33
C PRO A 166 -18.84 -0.31 -2.32
N TYR A 167 -18.94 0.88 -2.90
CA TYR A 167 -20.16 1.72 -2.92
C TYR A 167 -20.57 2.30 -1.55
N GLY A 168 -19.74 2.16 -0.52
CA GLY A 168 -20.05 2.56 0.86
C GLY A 168 -20.77 1.48 1.67
N SER A 169 -20.82 1.67 3.00
CA SER A 169 -21.41 0.67 3.90
C SER A 169 -22.93 0.58 3.76
N MET A 170 -23.60 1.66 3.40
CA MET A 170 -25.06 1.71 3.24
C MET A 170 -25.49 1.81 1.77
N PRO A 171 -26.52 1.08 1.36
CA PRO A 171 -27.33 0.11 2.13
C PRO A 171 -26.76 -1.31 2.14
N GLY A 172 -25.57 -1.57 1.54
CA GLY A 172 -25.05 -2.91 1.26
C GLY A 172 -24.77 -3.74 2.51
N LEU A 173 -24.10 -3.18 3.51
CA LEU A 173 -23.83 -3.86 4.77
C LEU A 173 -25.08 -3.92 5.65
N ASN A 174 -25.90 -4.95 5.45
CA ASN A 174 -27.01 -5.24 6.34
C ASN A 174 -26.52 -5.71 7.72
N GLU A 175 -27.46 -5.93 8.66
CA GLU A 175 -27.15 -6.35 10.02
C GLU A 175 -26.35 -7.67 10.08
N SER A 176 -26.71 -8.64 9.24
CA SER A 176 -26.00 -9.93 9.18
C SER A 176 -24.53 -9.75 8.82
N LEU A 177 -24.24 -9.00 7.75
CA LEU A 177 -22.87 -8.71 7.31
C LEU A 177 -22.09 -7.87 8.33
N ARG A 178 -22.74 -6.88 8.99
CA ARG A 178 -22.09 -6.13 10.07
C ARG A 178 -21.67 -7.02 11.22
N ASN A 179 -22.55 -7.92 11.64
CA ASN A 179 -22.23 -8.90 12.69
C ASN A 179 -21.09 -9.82 12.27
N GLU A 180 -21.02 -10.20 11.00
CA GLU A 180 -19.94 -11.02 10.47
C GLU A 180 -18.60 -10.26 10.41
N VAL A 181 -18.60 -9.00 10.03
CA VAL A 181 -17.43 -8.10 10.09
C VAL A 181 -16.84 -8.08 11.50
N VAL A 182 -17.69 -7.86 12.52
CA VAL A 182 -17.26 -7.84 13.93
C VAL A 182 -16.69 -9.18 14.36
N ARG A 183 -17.38 -10.31 14.07
CA ARG A 183 -16.89 -11.68 14.42
C ARG A 183 -15.54 -11.99 13.80
N ASN A 184 -15.23 -11.42 12.63
CA ASN A 184 -13.96 -11.61 11.94
C ASN A 184 -12.88 -10.57 12.32
N ASN A 185 -13.14 -9.74 13.35
CA ASN A 185 -12.24 -8.69 13.81
C ASN A 185 -11.82 -7.72 12.67
N LEU A 186 -12.73 -7.47 11.75
CA LEU A 186 -12.60 -6.45 10.72
C LEU A 186 -13.16 -5.12 11.19
N LYS A 187 -12.70 -4.05 10.60
CA LYS A 187 -13.14 -2.68 10.87
C LYS A 187 -13.58 -2.03 9.56
N VAL A 188 -14.58 -1.19 9.64
CA VAL A 188 -15.14 -0.50 8.47
C VAL A 188 -14.84 0.99 8.56
N TRP A 189 -14.46 1.57 7.45
CA TRP A 189 -14.29 3.00 7.29
C TRP A 189 -14.91 3.48 5.98
N ASP A 190 -15.93 4.31 6.08
CA ASP A 190 -16.48 5.07 4.96
C ASP A 190 -15.67 6.37 4.79
N TRP A 191 -16.30 7.46 4.42
CA TRP A 191 -15.67 8.76 4.20
C TRP A 191 -16.58 9.90 4.70
N THR A 192 -15.97 11.04 5.00
CA THR A 192 -16.68 12.27 5.34
C THR A 192 -16.79 13.21 4.14
N ILE A 193 -15.87 13.09 3.18
CA ILE A 193 -15.82 13.89 1.97
C ILE A 193 -15.67 12.97 0.74
N ASP A 194 -16.67 12.99 -0.15
CA ASP A 194 -16.53 12.43 -1.50
C ASP A 194 -15.95 13.49 -2.42
N SER A 195 -14.77 13.22 -2.98
CA SER A 195 -14.11 14.12 -3.94
C SER A 195 -14.83 14.19 -5.28
N LEU A 196 -15.70 13.22 -5.58
CA LEU A 196 -16.40 13.01 -6.85
C LEU A 196 -15.44 12.83 -8.05
N ASP A 197 -14.21 12.39 -7.84
CA ASP A 197 -13.21 12.21 -8.89
C ASP A 197 -13.66 11.22 -9.96
N TRP A 198 -14.35 10.16 -9.56
CA TRP A 198 -14.98 9.16 -10.43
C TRP A 198 -16.01 9.74 -11.42
N LYS A 199 -16.63 10.86 -11.07
CA LYS A 199 -17.67 11.52 -11.86
C LYS A 199 -17.10 12.32 -13.03
N TYR A 200 -15.84 12.74 -12.94
CA TYR A 200 -15.23 13.68 -13.88
C TYR A 200 -14.35 13.03 -14.95
N ASN A 201 -14.44 11.71 -15.14
CA ASN A 201 -13.64 10.93 -16.09
C ASN A 201 -13.73 11.38 -17.57
N LYS A 202 -14.77 12.14 -17.93
CA LYS A 202 -14.99 12.63 -19.30
C LYS A 202 -14.49 14.08 -19.50
N LEU A 203 -14.00 14.73 -18.47
CA LEU A 203 -13.46 16.08 -18.55
C LEU A 203 -11.95 16.05 -18.82
N PRO A 204 -11.38 17.12 -19.40
CA PRO A 204 -9.92 17.32 -19.41
C PRO A 204 -9.36 17.21 -17.98
N VAL A 205 -8.17 16.64 -17.84
CA VAL A 205 -7.58 16.30 -16.53
C VAL A 205 -7.46 17.52 -15.62
N ASP A 206 -7.04 18.65 -16.13
CA ASP A 206 -6.89 19.91 -15.41
C ASP A 206 -8.22 20.47 -14.91
N VAL A 207 -9.25 20.44 -15.75
CA VAL A 207 -10.63 20.84 -15.40
C VAL A 207 -11.22 19.94 -14.35
N ALA A 208 -11.06 18.61 -14.50
CA ALA A 208 -11.50 17.63 -13.52
C ALA A 208 -10.77 17.84 -12.19
N ALA A 209 -9.45 17.98 -12.20
CA ALA A 209 -8.65 18.19 -11.00
C ALA A 209 -9.08 19.46 -10.23
N ALA A 210 -9.36 20.56 -10.93
CA ALA A 210 -9.85 21.79 -10.28
C ALA A 210 -11.19 21.57 -9.57
N LYS A 211 -12.12 20.81 -10.17
CA LYS A 211 -13.41 20.46 -9.54
C LYS A 211 -13.23 19.54 -8.32
N ILE A 212 -12.34 18.56 -8.39
CA ILE A 212 -11.99 17.68 -7.28
C ILE A 212 -11.46 18.49 -6.09
N VAL A 213 -10.51 19.40 -6.35
CA VAL A 213 -9.96 20.31 -5.32
C VAL A 213 -11.08 21.14 -4.69
N GLN A 214 -11.95 21.73 -5.49
CA GLN A 214 -13.08 22.52 -4.99
C GLN A 214 -13.98 21.71 -4.08
N ASN A 215 -14.37 20.47 -4.47
CA ASN A 215 -15.22 19.59 -3.67
C ASN A 215 -14.59 19.25 -2.33
N VAL A 216 -13.31 18.85 -2.35
CA VAL A 216 -12.60 18.47 -1.12
C VAL A 216 -12.46 19.66 -0.17
N LEU A 217 -12.05 20.82 -0.69
CA LEU A 217 -11.87 22.01 0.17
C LEU A 217 -13.20 22.58 0.68
N ALA A 218 -14.26 22.50 -0.09
CA ALA A 218 -15.61 22.90 0.38
C ALA A 218 -16.14 21.95 1.44
N GLY A 219 -15.90 20.64 1.31
CA GLY A 219 -16.34 19.63 2.28
C GLY A 219 -15.55 19.64 3.59
N ALA A 220 -14.32 20.18 3.61
CA ALA A 220 -13.46 20.17 4.79
C ALA A 220 -13.89 21.19 5.85
N THR A 221 -14.80 20.77 6.73
CA THR A 221 -15.46 21.62 7.76
C THR A 221 -15.29 21.09 9.19
N SER A 222 -14.96 19.79 9.36
CA SER A 222 -14.81 19.14 10.66
C SER A 222 -13.36 19.06 11.12
N SER A 223 -13.11 18.66 12.36
CA SER A 223 -11.76 18.45 12.88
C SER A 223 -11.11 17.16 12.38
N LYS A 224 -11.90 16.21 11.90
CA LYS A 224 -11.44 14.97 11.28
C LYS A 224 -12.14 14.77 9.95
N GLU A 225 -11.35 14.68 8.90
CA GLU A 225 -11.88 14.46 7.55
C GLU A 225 -11.27 13.23 6.92
N ILE A 226 -12.10 12.39 6.33
CA ILE A 226 -11.69 11.24 5.54
C ILE A 226 -12.11 11.51 4.11
N VAL A 227 -11.13 11.72 3.24
CA VAL A 227 -11.35 12.11 1.84
C VAL A 227 -11.30 10.88 0.94
N LEU A 228 -12.43 10.55 0.31
CA LEU A 228 -12.50 9.51 -0.71
C LEU A 228 -11.96 10.03 -2.04
N MET A 229 -11.00 9.31 -2.57
CA MET A 229 -10.46 9.44 -3.94
C MET A 229 -10.16 8.05 -4.51
N HIS A 230 -9.76 7.99 -5.79
CA HIS A 230 -9.37 6.75 -6.45
C HIS A 230 -8.03 6.94 -7.17
N ASP A 231 -7.05 6.08 -6.90
CA ASP A 231 -5.70 6.19 -7.47
C ASP A 231 -5.59 5.63 -8.90
N ILE A 232 -6.69 5.12 -9.42
CA ILE A 232 -6.81 4.62 -10.80
C ILE A 232 -7.14 5.72 -11.82
N HIS A 233 -7.32 6.97 -11.38
CA HIS A 233 -7.69 8.11 -12.23
C HIS A 233 -6.59 9.19 -12.30
N PRO A 234 -6.21 9.66 -13.51
CA PRO A 234 -5.15 10.68 -13.65
C PRO A 234 -5.54 12.03 -13.06
N GLN A 235 -6.83 12.41 -13.11
CA GLN A 235 -7.34 13.65 -12.54
C GLN A 235 -7.25 13.67 -11.00
N SER A 236 -7.42 12.51 -10.35
CA SER A 236 -7.25 12.38 -8.90
C SER A 236 -5.82 12.68 -8.51
N VAL A 237 -4.85 12.04 -9.19
CA VAL A 237 -3.42 12.27 -8.94
C VAL A 237 -3.04 13.73 -9.18
N ALA A 238 -3.57 14.35 -10.25
CA ALA A 238 -3.31 15.76 -10.57
C ALA A 238 -3.88 16.74 -9.53
N ALA A 239 -4.98 16.36 -8.85
CA ALA A 239 -5.61 17.19 -7.83
C ALA A 239 -4.86 17.18 -6.47
N VAL A 240 -4.18 16.06 -6.13
CA VAL A 240 -3.61 15.84 -4.79
C VAL A 240 -2.69 16.95 -4.30
N PRO A 241 -1.74 17.53 -5.11
CA PRO A 241 -0.88 18.61 -4.63
C PRO A 241 -1.66 19.85 -4.16
N ALA A 242 -2.71 20.22 -4.90
CA ALA A 242 -3.52 21.38 -4.57
C ALA A 242 -4.47 21.09 -3.37
N ILE A 243 -4.98 19.86 -3.24
CA ILE A 243 -5.73 19.42 -2.07
C ILE A 243 -4.86 19.53 -0.81
N ILE A 244 -3.65 18.96 -0.84
CA ILE A 244 -2.72 19.00 0.30
C ILE A 244 -2.43 20.45 0.69
N LYS A 245 -2.11 21.32 -0.28
CA LYS A 245 -1.86 22.75 -0.04
C LYS A 245 -3.06 23.42 0.62
N GLY A 246 -4.26 23.29 0.04
CA GLY A 246 -5.45 23.97 0.53
C GLY A 246 -5.92 23.43 1.90
N LEU A 247 -5.77 22.13 2.19
CA LEU A 247 -6.07 21.59 3.50
C LEU A 247 -5.06 22.06 4.57
N ARG A 248 -3.76 22.18 4.23
CA ARG A 248 -2.77 22.80 5.13
C ARG A 248 -3.10 24.27 5.44
N GLU A 249 -3.53 25.03 4.45
CA GLU A 249 -3.97 26.43 4.63
C GLU A 249 -5.21 26.53 5.54
N LYS A 250 -6.06 25.49 5.57
CA LYS A 250 -7.17 25.35 6.51
C LYS A 250 -6.77 24.81 7.90
N GLY A 251 -5.47 24.55 8.12
CA GLY A 251 -4.91 24.08 9.40
C GLY A 251 -4.98 22.57 9.60
N TYR A 252 -5.19 21.76 8.55
CA TYR A 252 -5.15 20.30 8.67
C TYR A 252 -3.73 19.76 8.62
N GLU A 253 -3.48 18.79 9.49
CA GLU A 253 -2.36 17.85 9.42
C GLU A 253 -2.82 16.59 8.68
N PHE A 254 -1.87 15.76 8.22
CA PHE A 254 -2.18 14.54 7.48
C PHE A 254 -1.73 13.32 8.24
N GLU A 255 -2.59 12.30 8.29
CA GLU A 255 -2.28 10.99 8.83
C GLU A 255 -2.77 9.89 7.91
N ALA A 256 -2.06 8.76 7.91
CA ALA A 256 -2.62 7.48 7.47
C ALA A 256 -3.40 6.85 8.63
N TYR A 257 -4.31 5.93 8.30
CA TYR A 257 -4.98 5.12 9.31
C TYR A 257 -4.00 4.37 10.20
N GLY A 258 -4.34 4.23 11.46
CA GLY A 258 -3.61 3.42 12.43
C GLY A 258 -4.56 2.47 13.16
N GLU A 259 -4.21 1.19 13.23
CA GLU A 259 -5.03 0.14 13.86
C GLU A 259 -5.43 0.47 15.30
N ASN A 260 -4.55 1.18 16.02
CA ASN A 260 -4.79 1.57 17.43
C ASN A 260 -5.63 2.84 17.57
N ASN A 261 -5.86 3.56 16.48
CA ASN A 261 -6.56 4.85 16.47
C ASN A 261 -7.86 4.78 15.66
N HIS A 262 -8.47 3.59 15.56
CA HIS A 262 -9.73 3.43 14.86
C HIS A 262 -10.83 4.25 15.52
N PHE A 263 -11.56 4.98 14.71
CA PHE A 263 -12.80 5.65 15.11
C PHE A 263 -13.87 5.32 14.06
N PRO A 264 -15.11 4.99 14.50
CA PRO A 264 -16.22 4.77 13.59
C PRO A 264 -16.68 6.09 12.97
N ILE A 265 -17.27 6.00 11.78
CA ILE A 265 -17.90 7.13 11.09
C ILE A 265 -19.39 6.85 11.02
#